data_457b4cb0b4ee8bf384d2fe1e6c8205b0
#
_entry.id   457b4cb0b4ee8bf384d2fe1e6c8205b0
#
_cell.length_a   1.000
_cell.length_b   1.000
_cell.length_c   1.000
_cell.angle_alpha   90.00
_cell.angle_beta   90.00
_cell.angle_gamma   90.00
#
_symmetry.space_group_name_H-M   'P 1'
#
loop_
_entity.id
_entity.type
_entity.pdbx_description
1 polymer ?
#
loop_
_entity_poly.entity_id
_entity_poly.type
_entity_poly.pdbx_seq_one_letter_code
_entity_poly.pdbx_strand_id
1 'polypeptide(L)' 'MELTPSNVIKSLSEIAPYIEADGGFVEFVGIEEETKFVKVRLGGACTSCAMSAMTLKQGIQNKIFQDIPDCNGVIQVI' A
#
# COMPACT_ATOMS: atom_id res chain seq x y z
N MET A 1 -7.72 -1.36 13.28
CA MET A 1 -8.85 -1.80 12.41
C MET A 1 -8.63 -3.25 11.99
N GLU A 2 -9.70 -3.95 11.69
CA GLU A 2 -9.58 -5.31 11.18
C GLU A 2 -9.02 -5.32 9.76
N LEU A 3 -8.40 -6.42 9.39
CA LEU A 3 -7.86 -6.58 8.04
C LEU A 3 -9.00 -6.95 7.07
N THR A 4 -9.63 -5.92 6.55
CA THR A 4 -10.71 -6.05 5.57
C THR A 4 -10.43 -5.15 4.38
N PRO A 5 -10.99 -5.46 3.20
CA PRO A 5 -10.81 -4.59 2.03
C PRO A 5 -11.22 -3.15 2.30
N SER A 6 -12.33 -2.94 2.98
CA SER A 6 -12.81 -1.58 3.29
C SER A 6 -11.82 -0.81 4.14
N ASN A 7 -11.27 -1.43 5.17
CA ASN A 7 -10.31 -0.78 6.05
C ASN A 7 -9.00 -0.50 5.35
N VAL A 8 -8.55 -1.42 4.49
CA VAL A 8 -7.33 -1.22 3.71
C VAL A 8 -7.51 -0.07 2.73
N ILE A 9 -8.63 -0.03 2.02
CA ILE A 9 -8.91 1.05 1.08
C ILE A 9 -8.96 2.38 1.80
N LYS A 10 -9.58 2.43 2.97
CA LYS A 10 -9.64 3.65 3.77
C LYS A 10 -8.24 4.12 4.17
N SER A 11 -7.40 3.21 4.64
CA SER A 11 -6.03 3.52 5.02
C SER A 11 -5.22 4.02 3.82
N LEU A 12 -5.34 3.35 2.68
CA LEU A 12 -4.64 3.76 1.46
C LEU A 12 -5.11 5.13 0.97
N SER A 13 -6.41 5.44 1.12
CA SER A 13 -6.93 6.73 0.66
C SER A 13 -6.35 7.90 1.44
N GLU A 14 -5.87 7.68 2.65
CA GLU A 14 -5.25 8.73 3.46
C GLU A 14 -3.84 9.08 2.97
N ILE A 15 -3.15 8.13 2.34
CA ILE A 15 -1.80 8.36 1.84
C ILE A 15 -1.75 8.58 0.33
N ALA A 16 -2.82 8.24 -0.38
CA ALA A 16 -2.87 8.40 -1.84
C ALA A 16 -2.54 9.80 -2.32
N PRO A 17 -3.02 10.88 -1.67
CA PRO A 17 -2.65 12.25 -2.11
C PRO A 17 -1.15 12.52 -2.09
N TYR A 18 -0.44 11.96 -1.13
CA TYR A 18 1.02 12.14 -1.04
C TYR A 18 1.72 11.42 -2.18
N ILE A 19 1.23 10.24 -2.52
CA ILE A 19 1.78 9.45 -3.63
C ILE A 19 1.50 10.14 -4.96
N GLU A 20 0.29 10.65 -5.14
CA GLU A 20 -0.10 11.37 -6.36
C GLU A 20 0.70 12.66 -6.53
N ALA A 21 1.03 13.32 -5.43
CA ALA A 21 1.85 14.53 -5.48
C ALA A 21 3.25 14.25 -6.02
N ASP A 22 3.76 13.03 -5.83
CA ASP A 22 5.05 12.60 -6.37
C ASP A 22 4.95 12.05 -7.79
N GLY A 23 3.75 12.10 -8.37
CA GLY A 23 3.54 11.63 -9.74
C GLY A 23 3.23 10.16 -9.87
N GLY A 24 2.92 9.49 -8.76
CA GLY A 24 2.59 8.07 -8.75
C GLY A 24 1.16 7.80 -8.33
N PHE A 25 0.83 6.52 -8.19
CA PHE A 25 -0.46 6.11 -7.66
C PHE A 25 -0.32 4.78 -6.92
N VAL A 26 -1.30 4.51 -6.06
CA VAL A 26 -1.43 3.23 -5.38
C VAL A 26 -2.85 2.70 -5.59
N GLU A 27 -2.95 1.42 -5.94
CA GLU A 27 -4.22 0.75 -6.12
C GLU A 27 -4.30 -0.46 -5.19
N PHE A 28 -5.46 -0.63 -4.58
CA PHE A 28 -5.72 -1.84 -3.80
C PHE A 28 -6.06 -2.99 -4.77
N VAL A 29 -5.35 -4.09 -4.65
CA VAL A 29 -5.57 -5.26 -5.50
C VAL A 29 -6.36 -6.34 -4.75
N GLY A 30 -5.96 -6.63 -3.52
CA GLY A 30 -6.62 -7.64 -2.74
C GLY A 30 -5.89 -7.94 -1.45
N ILE A 31 -6.42 -8.90 -0.71
CA ILE A 31 -5.80 -9.38 0.53
C ILE A 31 -5.55 -10.87 0.39
N GLU A 32 -4.33 -11.29 0.70
CA GLU A 32 -4.00 -12.72 0.81
C GLU A 32 -4.39 -13.16 2.22
N GLU A 33 -5.52 -13.85 2.34
CA GLU A 33 -6.08 -14.19 3.64
C GLU A 33 -5.22 -15.18 4.44
N GLU A 34 -4.55 -16.08 3.75
CA GLU A 34 -3.73 -17.09 4.43
C GLU A 34 -2.51 -16.50 5.10
N THR A 35 -1.86 -15.55 4.45
CA THR A 35 -0.65 -14.91 4.95
C THR A 35 -0.91 -13.57 5.59
N LYS A 36 -2.11 -13.02 5.39
CA LYS A 36 -2.51 -11.68 5.85
C LYS A 36 -1.65 -10.59 5.25
N PHE A 37 -1.29 -10.74 3.99
CA PHE A 37 -0.61 -9.69 3.23
C PHE A 37 -1.62 -8.90 2.41
N VAL A 38 -1.37 -7.59 2.32
CA VAL A 38 -2.15 -6.72 1.46
C VAL A 38 -1.44 -6.61 0.12
N LYS A 39 -2.17 -6.80 -0.97
CA LYS A 39 -1.64 -6.67 -2.32
C LYS A 39 -2.03 -5.32 -2.88
N VAL A 40 -1.04 -4.58 -3.36
CA VAL A 40 -1.26 -3.26 -3.95
C VAL A 40 -0.50 -3.16 -5.27
N ARG A 41 -0.98 -2.29 -6.14
CA ARG A 41 -0.29 -1.95 -7.38
C ARG A 41 0.21 -0.52 -7.26
N LEU A 42 1.47 -0.31 -7.56
CA LEU A 42 2.07 1.00 -7.60
C LEU A 42 2.41 1.35 -9.05
N GLY A 43 2.22 2.61 -9.43
CA GLY A 43 2.49 3.03 -10.79
C GLY A 43 2.89 4.49 -10.87
N GLY A 44 3.04 4.97 -12.09
CA GLY A 44 3.45 6.33 -12.36
C GLY A 44 4.95 6.52 -12.19
N ALA A 45 5.35 7.75 -11.88
CA ALA A 45 6.77 8.10 -11.75
C ALA A 45 7.47 7.32 -10.64
N CYS A 46 6.73 6.85 -9.65
CA CYS A 46 7.29 6.11 -8.52
C CYS A 46 7.88 4.76 -8.91
N THR A 47 7.42 4.16 -10.01
CA THR A 47 7.90 2.85 -10.44
C THR A 47 9.13 2.93 -11.32
N SER A 48 9.43 4.10 -11.85
CA SER A 48 10.60 4.28 -12.72
C SER A 48 11.89 4.45 -11.94
N CYS A 49 11.81 4.67 -10.63
CA CYS A 49 12.96 4.81 -9.75
C CYS A 49 12.89 3.75 -8.66
N ALA A 50 13.82 2.81 -8.65
CA ALA A 50 13.81 1.70 -7.71
C ALA A 50 13.83 2.15 -6.25
N MET A 51 14.61 3.17 -5.94
CA MET A 51 14.70 3.69 -4.57
C MET A 51 13.38 4.33 -4.13
N SER A 52 12.74 5.09 -5.02
CA SER A 52 11.45 5.71 -4.72
C SER A 52 10.38 4.66 -4.50
N ALA A 53 10.39 3.60 -5.31
CA ALA A 53 9.42 2.51 -5.16
C ALA A 53 9.58 1.80 -3.82
N MET A 54 10.81 1.55 -3.39
CA MET A 54 11.08 0.92 -2.10
C MET A 54 10.65 1.80 -0.93
N THR A 55 10.98 3.08 -0.99
CA THR A 55 10.59 4.04 0.05
C THR A 55 9.07 4.15 0.15
N LEU A 56 8.41 4.19 -0.99
CA LEU A 56 6.97 4.29 -1.07
C LEU A 56 6.30 3.04 -0.48
N LYS A 57 6.80 1.88 -0.86
CA LYS A 57 6.28 0.61 -0.34
C LYS A 57 6.43 0.54 1.18
N GLN A 58 7.56 0.98 1.69
CA GLN A 58 7.84 0.99 3.13
C GLN A 58 6.89 1.94 3.85
N GLY A 59 6.65 3.11 3.27
CA GLY A 59 5.70 4.08 3.83
C GLY A 59 4.28 3.54 3.87
N ILE A 60 3.85 2.90 2.80
CA ILE A 60 2.53 2.26 2.72
C ILE A 60 2.43 1.16 3.77
N GLN A 61 3.45 0.32 3.88
CA GLN A 61 3.48 -0.77 4.82
C GLN A 61 3.39 -0.28 6.26
N ASN A 62 4.13 0.76 6.59
CA ASN A 62 4.10 1.36 7.92
C ASN A 62 2.72 1.92 8.24
N LYS A 63 2.09 2.58 7.27
CA LYS A 63 0.74 3.12 7.45
C LYS A 63 -0.27 2.00 7.70
N ILE A 64 -0.20 0.94 6.91
CA ILE A 64 -1.10 -0.20 7.06
C ILE A 64 -0.88 -0.87 8.42
N PHE A 65 0.36 -1.08 8.84
CA PHE A 65 0.66 -1.67 10.14
C PHE A 65 0.12 -0.83 11.28
N GLN A 66 0.19 0.49 11.14
CA GLN A 66 -0.29 1.40 12.17
C GLN A 66 -1.81 1.35 12.30
N ASP A 67 -2.51 1.29 11.18
CA ASP A 67 -3.97 1.28 11.16
C ASP A 67 -4.55 -0.14 11.34
N ILE A 68 -3.86 -1.13 10.79
CA ILE A 68 -4.32 -2.52 10.78
C ILE A 68 -3.20 -3.43 11.28
N PRO A 69 -3.07 -3.57 12.61
CA PRO A 69 -2.01 -4.40 13.19
C PRO A 69 -2.05 -5.87 12.77
N ASP A 70 -3.22 -6.36 12.34
CA ASP A 70 -3.38 -7.74 11.88
C ASP A 70 -2.69 -8.02 10.55
N CYS A 71 -2.34 -6.96 9.81
CA CYS A 71 -1.65 -7.11 8.53
C CYS A 71 -0.20 -7.51 8.76
N ASN A 72 0.24 -8.55 8.06
CA ASN A 72 1.62 -9.02 8.16
C ASN A 72 2.58 -8.30 7.21
N GLY A 73 2.07 -7.63 6.21
CA GLY A 73 2.89 -6.89 5.29
C GLY A 73 2.13 -6.45 4.06
N VAL A 74 2.83 -5.75 3.18
CA VAL A 74 2.28 -5.26 1.92
C VAL A 74 3.13 -5.80 0.78
N ILE A 75 2.46 -6.36 -0.23
CA ILE A 75 3.11 -6.90 -1.42
C ILE A 75 2.74 -6.04 -2.61
N GLN A 76 3.74 -5.64 -3.37
CA GLN A 76 3.52 -4.96 -4.64
C GLN A 76 3.29 -5.99 -5.73
N VAL A 77 2.18 -5.86 -6.46
CA VAL A 77 1.92 -6.69 -7.63
C VAL A 77 1.99 -5.82 -8.88
N ILE A 78 2.33 -6.45 -9.97
CA ILE A 78 2.49 -5.74 -11.25
C ILE A 78 1.27 -5.97 -12.12
#